data_e27b7a0e2ad1fe3ec92680f1b75790e8
#
_entry.id   e27b7a0e2ad1fe3ec92680f1b75790e8
#
_cell.length_a   1.000
_cell.length_b   1.000
_cell.length_c   1.000
_cell.angle_alpha   90.00
_cell.angle_beta   90.00
_cell.angle_gamma   90.00
#
_symmetry.space_group_name_H-M   'P 1'
#
loop_
_entity.id
_entity.type
_entity.pdbx_description
1 polymer ?
#
loop_
_entity_poly.entity_id
_entity_poly.type
_entity_poly.pdbx_seq_one_letter_code
_entity_poly.pdbx_strand_id
1 'polypeptide(L)'
;MTKTSCRRVGLLPLLLPVLFITCQSSLPKAEAGLSMPASSTRAKPNPFARPGMWIWYVDQSNGGNLRSIIRQARRAKIGTLYIKSGDGDGTWNQFNRNLTNRLHRAGLKVCGWQYVYGKRPIAEAKVSAAAKRRGADCFVIDAEAEYEGKYAAADWYIRKLRRLVGNRFPLGLSTFPYVHYHPAFPYSVFLGPGAATANVPQVYWHTIGDSVRRSLEITWEQNSIYKRRIFPVGQTYENPGNRELLAFRRFMLNFGTAPSWWSWQETNSAEWSALSKVVRRVPRYRAYAGHVALDRGDRGDQVVWLQQHLIALGNSMEPTGIFNQATYRAVRRFQANRGLTADGVVGTQTWNRLMRVRPVRVRWSAAHRRSRPIGASASSVTPSAPLSADLPMVRNELAGAKK
;
A
#
# COMPACT_ATOMS: atom_id res chain seq x y z
N MET A 1 37.01 2.97 63.87
CA MET A 1 37.30 4.03 64.87
C MET A 1 36.75 5.31 64.28
N THR A 2 35.82 6.05 64.74
CA THR A 2 35.13 6.21 66.02
C THR A 2 33.72 6.72 65.76
N LYS A 3 32.79 6.20 66.53
CA LYS A 3 31.40 6.65 66.78
C LYS A 3 31.35 8.07 67.37
N THR A 4 30.22 8.79 67.19
CA THR A 4 29.40 9.33 68.30
C THR A 4 28.29 10.14 67.67
N SER A 5 27.03 9.82 67.78
CA SER A 5 26.06 9.79 68.89
C SER A 5 25.33 11.11 69.12
N CYS A 6 24.00 11.06 68.88
CA CYS A 6 22.85 11.63 69.58
C CYS A 6 22.91 12.94 70.32
N ARG A 7 21.87 13.82 70.13
CA ARG A 7 20.86 14.04 71.17
C ARG A 7 19.65 14.84 70.65
N ARG A 8 18.47 14.35 71.00
CA ARG A 8 17.17 15.08 71.03
C ARG A 8 17.16 16.04 72.23
N VAL A 9 16.51 17.22 72.05
CA VAL A 9 15.81 17.90 73.13
C VAL A 9 14.55 18.52 72.56
N GLY A 10 13.42 18.14 73.13
CA GLY A 10 12.10 18.74 72.83
C GLY A 10 11.85 19.93 73.74
N LEU A 11 10.90 20.74 73.45
CA LEU A 11 9.93 21.32 74.39
C LEU A 11 8.85 22.14 73.65
N LEU A 12 7.73 22.01 74.14
CA LEU A 12 6.33 22.37 73.98
C LEU A 12 6.03 23.93 73.89
N PRO A 13 4.75 24.31 73.80
CA PRO A 13 4.21 25.20 72.74
C PRO A 13 3.81 26.58 73.33
N LEU A 14 3.72 27.56 72.44
CA LEU A 14 3.08 28.82 72.79
C LEU A 14 1.96 29.15 71.77
N LEU A 15 0.75 29.15 72.27
CA LEU A 15 -0.47 29.60 71.62
C LEU A 15 -0.42 31.14 71.49
N LEU A 16 -0.68 31.69 70.29
CA LEU A 16 -1.11 33.00 70.05
C LEU A 16 -2.16 33.08 68.94
N PRO A 17 -3.20 33.91 69.05
CA PRO A 17 -4.38 33.80 68.19
C PRO A 17 -4.16 34.46 66.85
N VAL A 18 -4.54 33.75 65.78
CA VAL A 18 -4.54 34.26 64.40
C VAL A 18 -5.86 35.01 64.18
N LEU A 19 -5.72 36.27 63.93
CA LEU A 19 -6.78 37.18 63.49
C LEU A 19 -7.17 36.82 62.03
N PHE A 20 -8.41 36.33 61.82
CA PHE A 20 -8.96 36.12 60.48
C PHE A 20 -9.37 37.51 59.93
N ILE A 21 -8.59 38.04 58.98
CA ILE A 21 -9.02 39.06 58.06
C ILE A 21 -9.66 38.41 56.86
N THR A 22 -11.01 38.42 56.77
CA THR A 22 -11.75 38.02 55.58
C THR A 22 -11.66 39.11 54.54
N CYS A 23 -10.79 38.89 53.56
CA CYS A 23 -10.76 39.71 52.36
C CYS A 23 -11.78 39.09 51.35
N GLN A 24 -12.97 39.68 51.25
CA GLN A 24 -13.93 39.39 50.19
C GLN A 24 -13.43 40.05 48.89
N SER A 25 -12.75 39.27 48.05
CA SER A 25 -12.52 39.67 46.68
C SER A 25 -13.72 39.23 45.82
N SER A 26 -14.48 40.20 45.35
CA SER A 26 -15.52 40.04 44.36
C SER A 26 -14.89 39.60 43.04
N LEU A 27 -15.13 38.36 42.62
CA LEU A 27 -14.77 37.85 41.30
C LEU A 27 -15.68 38.51 40.24
N PRO A 28 -15.15 39.03 39.14
CA PRO A 28 -15.96 39.46 38.02
C PRO A 28 -16.66 38.27 37.36
N LYS A 29 -17.96 38.41 37.08
CA LYS A 29 -18.73 37.48 36.28
C LYS A 29 -18.02 37.26 34.98
N ALA A 30 -17.63 35.98 34.73
CA ALA A 30 -17.14 35.57 33.44
C ALA A 30 -18.26 35.71 32.40
N GLU A 31 -18.07 36.58 31.44
CA GLU A 31 -18.87 36.66 30.24
C GLU A 31 -18.75 35.31 29.49
N ALA A 32 -19.89 34.82 29.02
CA ALA A 32 -20.00 33.61 28.23
C ALA A 32 -19.12 33.71 26.99
N GLY A 33 -17.95 33.10 27.06
CA GLY A 33 -17.06 32.96 25.91
C GLY A 33 -17.77 32.20 24.81
N LEU A 34 -17.89 32.82 23.65
CA LEU A 34 -18.29 32.21 22.40
C LEU A 34 -17.50 30.92 22.20
N SER A 35 -18.14 29.78 22.43
CA SER A 35 -17.60 28.49 22.05
C SER A 35 -17.53 28.43 20.52
N MET A 36 -16.34 28.63 19.98
CA MET A 36 -16.05 28.36 18.59
C MET A 36 -16.42 26.89 18.32
N PRO A 37 -17.27 26.61 17.32
CA PRO A 37 -17.55 25.23 16.98
C PRO A 37 -16.23 24.59 16.52
N ALA A 38 -15.79 23.57 17.24
CA ALA A 38 -14.68 22.72 16.81
C ALA A 38 -15.06 22.11 15.48
N SER A 39 -14.59 22.73 14.40
CA SER A 39 -14.68 22.16 13.05
C SER A 39 -13.86 20.88 13.04
N SER A 40 -14.47 19.78 13.45
CA SER A 40 -13.94 18.46 13.24
C SER A 40 -13.98 18.21 11.73
N THR A 41 -12.94 18.60 11.04
CA THR A 41 -12.71 18.16 9.65
C THR A 41 -12.50 16.66 9.68
N ARG A 42 -13.62 15.93 9.71
CA ARG A 42 -13.62 14.47 9.61
C ARG A 42 -12.84 14.11 8.36
N ALA A 43 -11.64 13.55 8.52
CA ALA A 43 -10.77 13.18 7.42
C ALA A 43 -11.59 12.37 6.41
N LYS A 44 -11.54 12.75 5.12
CA LYS A 44 -12.27 12.03 4.07
C LYS A 44 -11.90 10.56 4.12
N PRO A 45 -12.89 9.64 4.17
CA PRO A 45 -12.61 8.23 4.28
C PRO A 45 -11.72 7.77 3.10
N ASN A 46 -10.65 7.02 3.43
CA ASN A 46 -9.73 6.48 2.45
C ASN A 46 -10.48 5.52 1.50
N PRO A 47 -10.50 5.77 0.17
CA PRO A 47 -11.22 4.91 -0.78
C PRO A 47 -10.75 3.46 -0.78
N PHE A 48 -9.47 3.20 -0.51
CA PHE A 48 -8.89 1.86 -0.44
C PHE A 48 -9.30 1.08 0.81
N ALA A 49 -9.73 1.75 1.87
CA ALA A 49 -10.08 1.11 3.14
C ALA A 49 -11.52 0.55 3.18
N ARG A 50 -12.21 0.51 2.07
CA ARG A 50 -13.56 -0.03 1.92
C ARG A 50 -13.51 -1.29 1.05
N PRO A 51 -14.38 -2.29 1.29
CA PRO A 51 -14.48 -3.41 0.35
C PRO A 51 -14.71 -2.89 -1.07
N GLY A 52 -13.95 -3.41 -2.02
CA GLY A 52 -13.96 -2.92 -3.39
C GLY A 52 -14.25 -4.00 -4.43
N MET A 53 -14.63 -3.57 -5.61
CA MET A 53 -14.83 -4.43 -6.76
C MET A 53 -14.28 -3.76 -8.01
N TRP A 54 -13.55 -4.52 -8.79
CA TRP A 54 -12.94 -4.07 -10.03
C TRP A 54 -13.87 -4.30 -11.21
N ILE A 55 -13.97 -3.33 -12.09
CA ILE A 55 -14.78 -3.36 -13.31
C ILE A 55 -13.86 -3.07 -14.49
N TRP A 56 -13.75 -4.02 -15.41
CA TRP A 56 -13.06 -3.79 -16.68
C TRP A 56 -14.00 -3.10 -17.66
N TYR A 57 -15.15 -3.71 -17.95
CA TYR A 57 -16.15 -3.18 -18.86
C TYR A 57 -17.45 -2.88 -18.12
N VAL A 58 -17.89 -1.63 -18.15
CA VAL A 58 -19.14 -1.20 -17.50
C VAL A 58 -20.37 -1.78 -18.19
N ASP A 59 -20.34 -1.85 -19.51
CA ASP A 59 -21.42 -2.40 -20.34
C ASP A 59 -21.61 -3.91 -20.15
N GLN A 60 -20.53 -4.65 -19.83
CA GLN A 60 -20.57 -6.06 -19.49
C GLN A 60 -20.90 -6.32 -18.02
N SER A 61 -20.97 -5.29 -17.19
CA SER A 61 -21.35 -5.40 -15.79
C SER A 61 -22.86 -5.24 -15.64
N ASN A 62 -23.57 -6.33 -15.33
CA ASN A 62 -25.05 -6.36 -15.28
C ASN A 62 -25.72 -5.75 -16.54
N GLY A 63 -25.18 -6.02 -17.72
CA GLY A 63 -25.64 -5.48 -19.00
C GLY A 63 -25.55 -3.94 -19.09
N GLY A 64 -24.60 -3.33 -18.44
CA GLY A 64 -24.43 -1.86 -18.41
C GLY A 64 -25.46 -1.11 -17.57
N ASN A 65 -26.40 -1.82 -16.95
CA ASN A 65 -27.45 -1.19 -16.14
C ASN A 65 -26.90 -0.68 -14.79
N LEU A 66 -26.62 0.61 -14.73
CA LEU A 66 -26.01 1.23 -13.56
C LEU A 66 -26.84 1.11 -12.28
N ARG A 67 -28.18 1.08 -12.37
CA ARG A 67 -29.06 0.83 -11.20
C ARG A 67 -28.82 -0.59 -10.67
N SER A 68 -28.67 -1.57 -11.54
CA SER A 68 -28.39 -2.96 -11.17
C SER A 68 -26.97 -3.11 -10.59
N ILE A 69 -25.97 -2.46 -11.16
CA ILE A 69 -24.61 -2.40 -10.60
C ILE A 69 -24.64 -1.83 -9.18
N ILE A 70 -25.32 -0.70 -8.96
CA ILE A 70 -25.45 -0.08 -7.64
C ILE A 70 -26.14 -1.02 -6.63
N ARG A 71 -27.23 -1.69 -7.05
CA ARG A 71 -27.94 -2.64 -6.18
C ARG A 71 -27.04 -3.82 -5.80
N GLN A 72 -26.32 -4.38 -6.76
CA GLN A 72 -25.41 -5.51 -6.53
C GLN A 72 -24.26 -5.10 -5.61
N ALA A 73 -23.63 -3.96 -5.84
CA ALA A 73 -22.58 -3.42 -4.99
C ALA A 73 -23.06 -3.25 -3.54
N ARG A 74 -24.25 -2.69 -3.33
CA ARG A 74 -24.85 -2.52 -1.99
C ARG A 74 -25.13 -3.85 -1.30
N ARG A 75 -25.69 -4.85 -2.01
CA ARG A 75 -25.93 -6.21 -1.48
C ARG A 75 -24.64 -6.86 -0.99
N ALA A 76 -23.55 -6.72 -1.77
CA ALA A 76 -22.25 -7.27 -1.44
C ALA A 76 -21.43 -6.36 -0.49
N LYS A 77 -22.01 -5.26 0.02
CA LYS A 77 -21.34 -4.29 0.89
C LYS A 77 -20.08 -3.68 0.27
N ILE A 78 -20.01 -3.64 -1.06
CA ILE A 78 -18.96 -2.96 -1.80
C ILE A 78 -19.11 -1.46 -1.60
N GLY A 79 -18.04 -0.81 -1.17
CA GLY A 79 -18.01 0.62 -0.91
C GLY A 79 -17.19 1.41 -1.93
N THR A 80 -16.34 0.72 -2.70
CA THR A 80 -15.50 1.33 -3.74
C THR A 80 -15.57 0.53 -5.03
N LEU A 81 -15.79 1.20 -6.16
CA LEU A 81 -15.67 0.61 -7.49
C LEU A 81 -14.38 1.10 -8.16
N TYR A 82 -13.57 0.16 -8.59
CA TYR A 82 -12.36 0.40 -9.37
C TYR A 82 -12.70 0.15 -10.84
N ILE A 83 -12.77 1.20 -11.65
CA ILE A 83 -13.28 1.13 -13.03
C ILE A 83 -12.16 1.48 -14.00
N LYS A 84 -11.95 0.66 -15.04
CA LYS A 84 -10.93 0.92 -16.07
C LYS A 84 -11.19 2.28 -16.73
N SER A 85 -10.19 3.13 -16.69
CA SER A 85 -10.27 4.52 -17.16
C SER A 85 -9.30 4.84 -18.31
N GLY A 86 -8.44 3.89 -18.61
CA GLY A 86 -7.43 3.97 -19.67
C GLY A 86 -6.63 2.69 -19.81
N ASP A 87 -5.86 2.61 -20.88
CA ASP A 87 -4.92 1.54 -21.19
C ASP A 87 -3.73 2.16 -21.94
N GLY A 88 -2.51 1.93 -21.47
CA GLY A 88 -1.33 2.58 -22.02
C GLY A 88 -1.50 4.11 -22.12
N ASP A 89 -1.40 4.67 -23.31
CA ASP A 89 -1.63 6.09 -23.56
C ASP A 89 -3.03 6.42 -24.12
N GLY A 90 -3.96 5.46 -24.08
CA GLY A 90 -5.34 5.58 -24.49
C GLY A 90 -6.31 5.78 -23.32
N THR A 91 -7.25 6.73 -23.45
CA THR A 91 -8.33 6.92 -22.46
C THR A 91 -9.54 6.06 -22.81
N TRP A 92 -10.26 5.58 -21.79
CA TRP A 92 -11.51 4.83 -21.94
C TRP A 92 -12.71 5.71 -21.67
N ASN A 93 -13.64 5.79 -22.63
CA ASN A 93 -14.80 6.69 -22.58
C ASN A 93 -15.85 6.28 -21.55
N GLN A 94 -15.90 5.00 -21.17
CA GLN A 94 -16.78 4.54 -20.11
C GLN A 94 -16.54 5.28 -18.78
N PHE A 95 -15.27 5.67 -18.48
CA PHE A 95 -14.95 6.42 -17.29
C PHE A 95 -15.14 7.91 -17.54
N ASN A 96 -16.29 8.44 -17.18
CA ASN A 96 -16.68 9.84 -17.41
C ASN A 96 -17.40 10.44 -16.20
N ARG A 97 -17.63 11.76 -16.22
CA ARG A 97 -18.27 12.48 -15.10
C ARG A 97 -19.71 12.04 -14.84
N ASN A 98 -20.47 11.66 -15.87
CA ASN A 98 -21.84 11.17 -15.66
C ASN A 98 -21.83 9.89 -14.82
N LEU A 99 -20.98 8.92 -15.19
CA LEU A 99 -20.81 7.68 -14.44
C LEU A 99 -20.40 7.96 -12.99
N THR A 100 -19.32 8.71 -12.78
CA THR A 100 -18.77 8.98 -11.43
C THR A 100 -19.78 9.71 -10.56
N ASN A 101 -20.46 10.73 -11.09
CA ASN A 101 -21.49 11.48 -10.36
C ASN A 101 -22.68 10.60 -9.94
N ARG A 102 -23.14 9.70 -10.81
CA ARG A 102 -24.24 8.77 -10.49
C ARG A 102 -23.85 7.78 -9.39
N LEU A 103 -22.62 7.25 -9.42
CA LEU A 103 -22.09 6.35 -8.39
C LEU A 103 -21.89 7.09 -7.06
N HIS A 104 -21.38 8.33 -7.08
CA HIS A 104 -21.24 9.17 -5.89
C HIS A 104 -22.60 9.45 -5.22
N ARG A 105 -23.63 9.80 -6.00
CA ARG A 105 -24.99 9.96 -5.46
C ARG A 105 -25.53 8.68 -4.81
N ALA A 106 -25.04 7.52 -5.22
CA ALA A 106 -25.36 6.24 -4.59
C ALA A 106 -24.53 5.91 -3.33
N GLY A 107 -23.60 6.81 -2.94
CA GLY A 107 -22.73 6.64 -1.76
C GLY A 107 -21.47 5.79 -2.00
N LEU A 108 -21.20 5.42 -3.27
CA LEU A 108 -20.02 4.66 -3.65
C LEU A 108 -18.82 5.57 -3.88
N LYS A 109 -17.64 5.09 -3.52
CA LYS A 109 -16.37 5.66 -3.96
C LYS A 109 -16.02 5.12 -5.34
N VAL A 110 -15.40 5.95 -6.17
CA VAL A 110 -15.05 5.60 -7.55
C VAL A 110 -13.57 5.87 -7.78
N CYS A 111 -12.82 4.84 -8.10
CA CYS A 111 -11.42 4.94 -8.47
C CYS A 111 -11.23 4.56 -9.94
N GLY A 112 -10.43 5.33 -10.66
CA GLY A 112 -9.98 4.91 -11.98
C GLY A 112 -8.82 3.94 -11.85
N TRP A 113 -8.67 3.01 -12.78
CA TRP A 113 -7.46 2.22 -12.95
C TRP A 113 -7.03 2.15 -14.42
N GLN A 114 -5.77 1.88 -14.64
CA GLN A 114 -5.16 1.82 -15.97
C GLN A 114 -3.99 0.87 -15.96
N TYR A 115 -3.94 -0.04 -16.92
CA TYR A 115 -2.75 -0.82 -17.21
C TYR A 115 -1.70 0.08 -17.89
N VAL A 116 -0.46 0.03 -17.42
CA VAL A 116 0.63 0.89 -17.88
C VAL A 116 1.84 0.05 -18.28
N TYR A 117 2.44 0.37 -19.43
CA TYR A 117 3.50 -0.44 -20.07
C TYR A 117 4.91 0.14 -19.89
N GLY A 118 5.01 1.39 -19.48
CA GLY A 118 6.29 2.09 -19.43
C GLY A 118 6.93 2.32 -20.80
N LYS A 119 6.15 2.18 -21.89
CA LYS A 119 6.59 2.50 -23.25
C LYS A 119 6.59 4.01 -23.50
N ARG A 120 5.54 4.69 -23.06
CA ARG A 120 5.33 6.15 -23.19
C ARG A 120 4.95 6.75 -21.83
N PRO A 121 5.82 6.69 -20.79
CA PRO A 121 5.44 6.93 -19.40
C PRO A 121 4.85 8.32 -19.14
N ILE A 122 5.24 9.33 -19.91
CA ILE A 122 4.68 10.68 -19.79
C ILE A 122 3.26 10.76 -20.36
N ALA A 123 2.99 10.09 -21.48
CA ALA A 123 1.65 10.01 -22.08
C ALA A 123 0.71 9.15 -21.19
N GLU A 124 1.17 7.98 -20.77
CA GLU A 124 0.45 7.11 -19.82
C GLU A 124 0.05 7.87 -18.54
N ALA A 125 0.96 8.67 -17.97
CA ALA A 125 0.66 9.49 -16.79
C ALA A 125 -0.38 10.60 -17.04
N LYS A 126 -0.47 11.14 -18.26
CA LYS A 126 -1.52 12.12 -18.64
C LYS A 126 -2.90 11.44 -18.68
N VAL A 127 -2.97 10.22 -19.21
CA VAL A 127 -4.20 9.40 -19.22
C VAL A 127 -4.62 9.07 -17.80
N SER A 128 -3.72 8.60 -16.95
CA SER A 128 -4.00 8.35 -15.52
C SER A 128 -4.57 9.58 -14.81
N ALA A 129 -4.00 10.74 -15.06
CA ALA A 129 -4.45 11.99 -14.45
C ALA A 129 -5.85 12.43 -14.92
N ALA A 130 -6.28 11.99 -16.09
CA ALA A 130 -7.62 12.29 -16.60
C ALA A 130 -8.72 11.70 -15.70
N ALA A 131 -8.48 10.57 -15.05
CA ALA A 131 -9.44 9.98 -14.11
C ALA A 131 -9.82 10.96 -12.99
N LYS A 132 -8.85 11.68 -12.39
CA LYS A 132 -9.14 12.72 -11.39
C LYS A 132 -10.05 13.82 -11.95
N ARG A 133 -9.75 14.31 -13.16
CA ARG A 133 -10.59 15.34 -13.81
C ARG A 133 -12.01 14.84 -14.11
N ARG A 134 -12.17 13.54 -14.32
CA ARG A 134 -13.45 12.86 -14.54
C ARG A 134 -14.16 12.46 -13.25
N GLY A 135 -13.67 12.89 -12.07
CA GLY A 135 -14.34 12.74 -10.78
C GLY A 135 -13.88 11.54 -9.94
N ALA A 136 -12.76 10.90 -10.25
CA ALA A 136 -12.25 9.82 -9.42
C ALA A 136 -11.87 10.28 -8.00
N ASP A 137 -12.21 9.49 -6.98
CA ASP A 137 -11.77 9.66 -5.59
C ASP A 137 -10.32 9.18 -5.38
N CYS A 138 -9.88 8.22 -6.18
CA CYS A 138 -8.51 7.68 -6.21
C CYS A 138 -8.16 7.15 -7.60
N PHE A 139 -6.90 6.78 -7.76
CA PHE A 139 -6.44 6.15 -8.98
C PHE A 139 -5.52 4.97 -8.66
N VAL A 140 -5.63 3.87 -9.40
CA VAL A 140 -4.74 2.72 -9.29
C VAL A 140 -3.89 2.60 -10.56
N ILE A 141 -2.60 2.57 -10.34
CA ILE A 141 -1.59 2.29 -11.35
C ILE A 141 -1.49 0.77 -11.41
N ASP A 142 -1.87 0.18 -12.52
CA ASP A 142 -1.74 -1.24 -12.78
C ASP A 142 -0.50 -1.47 -13.62
N ALA A 143 0.61 -1.78 -12.94
CA ALA A 143 1.93 -1.92 -13.53
C ALA A 143 2.49 -3.32 -13.23
N GLU A 144 2.91 -4.02 -14.26
CA GLU A 144 3.30 -5.42 -14.17
C GLU A 144 4.66 -5.70 -14.82
N ALA A 145 4.86 -6.89 -15.40
CA ALA A 145 6.13 -7.38 -15.92
C ALA A 145 6.80 -6.41 -16.92
N GLU A 146 6.01 -5.65 -17.67
CA GLU A 146 6.55 -4.68 -18.62
C GLU A 146 7.38 -3.57 -17.97
N TYR A 147 7.21 -3.37 -16.65
CA TYR A 147 8.05 -2.41 -15.91
C TYR A 147 9.32 -3.02 -15.32
N GLU A 148 9.54 -4.32 -15.41
CA GLU A 148 10.77 -4.93 -14.89
C GLU A 148 12.02 -4.28 -15.49
N GLY A 149 12.94 -3.88 -14.62
CA GLY A 149 14.15 -3.15 -14.99
C GLY A 149 13.95 -1.70 -15.45
N LYS A 150 12.71 -1.22 -15.60
CA LYS A 150 12.41 0.12 -16.15
C LYS A 150 12.29 1.21 -15.07
N TYR A 151 13.25 1.30 -14.16
CA TYR A 151 13.26 2.29 -13.06
C TYR A 151 13.11 3.73 -13.55
N ALA A 152 13.80 4.11 -14.64
CA ALA A 152 13.71 5.46 -15.22
C ALA A 152 12.30 5.75 -15.75
N ALA A 153 11.68 4.81 -16.46
CA ALA A 153 10.30 4.98 -16.95
C ALA A 153 9.31 5.12 -15.79
N ALA A 154 9.46 4.29 -14.74
CA ALA A 154 8.65 4.38 -13.53
C ALA A 154 8.81 5.74 -12.84
N ASP A 155 10.04 6.26 -12.70
CA ASP A 155 10.29 7.57 -12.08
C ASP A 155 9.71 8.72 -12.93
N TRP A 156 9.82 8.68 -14.25
CA TRP A 156 9.21 9.66 -15.14
C TRP A 156 7.70 9.64 -15.05
N TYR A 157 7.08 8.45 -15.09
CA TYR A 157 5.65 8.25 -14.97
C TYR A 157 5.13 8.81 -13.64
N ILE A 158 5.69 8.37 -12.51
CA ILE A 158 5.17 8.74 -11.18
C ILE A 158 5.38 10.23 -10.89
N ARG A 159 6.50 10.82 -11.31
CA ARG A 159 6.72 12.27 -11.16
C ARG A 159 5.75 13.09 -12.01
N LYS A 160 5.50 12.65 -13.26
CA LYS A 160 4.52 13.33 -14.13
C LYS A 160 3.11 13.21 -13.55
N LEU A 161 2.71 12.01 -13.14
CA LEU A 161 1.39 11.78 -12.56
C LEU A 161 1.20 12.66 -11.30
N ARG A 162 2.16 12.66 -10.37
CA ARG A 162 2.07 13.47 -9.15
C ARG A 162 1.98 14.98 -9.43
N ARG A 163 2.70 15.49 -10.40
CA ARG A 163 2.54 16.90 -10.81
C ARG A 163 1.13 17.22 -11.30
N LEU A 164 0.48 16.28 -11.98
CA LEU A 164 -0.86 16.49 -12.55
C LEU A 164 -2.00 16.31 -11.51
N VAL A 165 -1.84 15.35 -10.59
CA VAL A 165 -2.91 15.05 -9.62
C VAL A 165 -2.67 15.66 -8.24
N GLY A 166 -1.46 16.11 -7.95
CA GLY A 166 -1.05 16.67 -6.65
C GLY A 166 -0.73 15.59 -5.61
N ASN A 167 -0.06 16.00 -4.52
CA ASN A 167 0.49 15.08 -3.52
C ASN A 167 -0.58 14.43 -2.63
N ARG A 168 -1.75 15.06 -2.47
CA ARG A 168 -2.83 14.61 -1.60
C ARG A 168 -3.80 13.64 -2.30
N PHE A 169 -3.76 13.55 -3.62
CA PHE A 169 -4.67 12.65 -4.34
C PHE A 169 -4.25 11.19 -4.08
N PRO A 170 -5.18 10.32 -3.63
CA PRO A 170 -4.87 8.93 -3.33
C PRO A 170 -4.44 8.17 -4.59
N LEU A 171 -3.25 7.61 -4.58
CA LEU A 171 -2.72 6.72 -5.62
C LEU A 171 -2.43 5.35 -5.02
N GLY A 172 -2.87 4.28 -5.69
CA GLY A 172 -2.50 2.90 -5.42
C GLY A 172 -1.57 2.37 -6.50
N LEU A 173 -0.70 1.43 -6.13
CA LEU A 173 0.01 0.56 -7.05
C LEU A 173 -0.64 -0.81 -6.99
N SER A 174 -1.16 -1.32 -8.11
CA SER A 174 -1.54 -2.71 -8.31
C SER A 174 -0.41 -3.40 -9.07
N THR A 175 0.08 -4.50 -8.53
CA THR A 175 1.15 -5.31 -9.10
C THR A 175 1.25 -6.65 -8.35
N PHE A 176 2.29 -7.40 -8.63
CA PHE A 176 2.54 -8.72 -8.05
C PHE A 176 2.57 -8.72 -6.51
N PRO A 177 2.00 -9.74 -5.86
CA PRO A 177 2.01 -9.87 -4.41
C PRO A 177 3.37 -10.34 -3.88
N TYR A 178 4.10 -11.16 -4.66
CA TYR A 178 5.38 -11.75 -4.30
C TYR A 178 6.52 -11.05 -5.01
N VAL A 179 7.24 -10.22 -4.27
CA VAL A 179 8.35 -9.42 -4.81
C VAL A 179 9.47 -10.29 -5.34
N HIS A 180 9.72 -11.45 -4.72
CA HIS A 180 10.81 -12.35 -5.12
C HIS A 180 10.58 -13.06 -6.45
N TYR A 181 9.34 -13.14 -6.96
CA TYR A 181 9.06 -13.60 -8.31
C TYR A 181 9.36 -12.54 -9.38
N HIS A 182 9.32 -11.28 -8.98
CA HIS A 182 9.52 -10.12 -9.84
C HIS A 182 10.55 -9.14 -9.23
N PRO A 183 11.78 -9.61 -8.92
CA PRO A 183 12.77 -8.81 -8.19
C PRO A 183 13.25 -7.58 -8.96
N ALA A 184 13.09 -7.56 -10.28
CA ALA A 184 13.45 -6.44 -11.15
C ALA A 184 12.36 -5.37 -11.26
N PHE A 185 11.15 -5.60 -10.74
CA PHE A 185 10.08 -4.62 -10.77
C PHE A 185 10.38 -3.45 -9.82
N PRO A 186 10.19 -2.17 -10.24
CA PRO A 186 10.61 -1.00 -9.48
C PRO A 186 9.63 -0.60 -8.36
N TYR A 187 9.37 -1.48 -7.39
CA TYR A 187 8.52 -1.20 -6.22
C TYR A 187 8.98 0.04 -5.46
N SER A 188 10.29 0.18 -5.25
CA SER A 188 10.89 1.31 -4.54
C SER A 188 10.63 2.66 -5.20
N VAL A 189 10.39 2.67 -6.51
CA VAL A 189 10.02 3.87 -7.27
C VAL A 189 8.53 4.15 -7.15
N PHE A 190 7.68 3.15 -7.37
CA PHE A 190 6.23 3.32 -7.33
C PHE A 190 5.69 3.51 -5.91
N LEU A 191 6.31 2.91 -4.90
CA LEU A 191 5.91 3.01 -3.50
C LEU A 191 6.79 3.96 -2.67
N GLY A 192 7.84 4.50 -3.26
CA GLY A 192 8.81 5.35 -2.60
C GLY A 192 8.28 6.73 -2.17
N PRO A 193 9.13 7.60 -1.63
CA PRO A 193 8.75 8.94 -1.18
C PRO A 193 8.11 9.78 -2.28
N GLY A 194 6.89 10.29 -2.02
CA GLY A 194 6.15 11.14 -2.97
C GLY A 194 5.51 10.36 -4.14
N ALA A 195 5.48 9.04 -4.10
CA ALA A 195 4.85 8.17 -5.11
C ALA A 195 3.45 7.68 -4.67
N ALA A 196 3.07 6.42 -4.93
CA ALA A 196 1.79 5.87 -4.50
C ALA A 196 1.64 5.89 -2.97
N THR A 197 0.42 6.07 -2.49
CA THR A 197 0.10 6.15 -1.05
C THR A 197 -0.47 4.84 -0.51
N ALA A 198 -0.81 3.91 -1.40
CA ALA A 198 -1.31 2.58 -1.09
C ALA A 198 -0.60 1.53 -1.96
N ASN A 199 -0.38 0.35 -1.39
CA ASN A 199 -0.01 -0.84 -2.12
C ASN A 199 -1.25 -1.73 -2.26
N VAL A 200 -1.58 -2.14 -3.49
CA VAL A 200 -2.81 -2.85 -3.84
C VAL A 200 -2.45 -4.16 -4.57
N PRO A 201 -1.68 -5.07 -3.93
CA PRO A 201 -1.13 -6.26 -4.57
C PRO A 201 -2.23 -7.24 -5.00
N GLN A 202 -2.01 -7.88 -6.14
CA GLN A 202 -2.91 -8.86 -6.77
C GLN A 202 -2.72 -10.23 -6.12
N VAL A 203 -3.33 -10.46 -4.97
CA VAL A 203 -3.22 -11.71 -4.21
C VAL A 203 -4.18 -12.75 -4.79
N TYR A 204 -3.80 -13.34 -5.92
CA TYR A 204 -4.56 -14.36 -6.64
C TYR A 204 -4.09 -15.75 -6.21
N TRP A 205 -4.43 -16.10 -4.96
CA TRP A 205 -3.94 -17.32 -4.28
C TRP A 205 -4.24 -18.60 -5.05
N HIS A 206 -5.41 -18.68 -5.73
CA HIS A 206 -5.82 -19.86 -6.48
C HIS A 206 -4.94 -20.06 -7.72
N THR A 207 -4.74 -19.00 -8.50
CA THR A 207 -3.83 -18.98 -9.66
C THR A 207 -2.37 -19.23 -9.24
N ILE A 208 -1.94 -18.67 -8.11
CA ILE A 208 -0.58 -18.85 -7.57
C ILE A 208 -0.36 -20.29 -7.08
N GLY A 209 -1.44 -21.01 -6.70
CA GLY A 209 -1.36 -22.37 -6.16
C GLY A 209 -1.04 -22.43 -4.66
N ASP A 210 -1.20 -21.31 -3.95
CA ASP A 210 -0.98 -21.22 -2.50
C ASP A 210 -2.31 -21.21 -1.72
N SER A 211 -2.24 -21.53 -0.43
CA SER A 211 -3.38 -21.26 0.44
C SER A 211 -3.56 -19.74 0.64
N VAL A 212 -4.81 -19.30 0.87
CA VAL A 212 -5.14 -17.91 1.20
C VAL A 212 -4.24 -17.36 2.31
N ARG A 213 -4.01 -18.13 3.37
CA ARG A 213 -3.17 -17.73 4.49
C ARG A 213 -1.74 -17.49 4.04
N ARG A 214 -1.16 -18.46 3.34
CA ARG A 214 0.24 -18.40 2.90
C ARG A 214 0.47 -17.22 1.97
N SER A 215 -0.43 -17.02 0.99
CA SER A 215 -0.34 -15.89 0.07
C SER A 215 -0.34 -14.54 0.78
N LEU A 216 -1.18 -14.38 1.79
CA LEU A 216 -1.24 -13.15 2.57
C LEU A 216 0.02 -12.95 3.43
N GLU A 217 0.51 -13.99 4.09
CA GLU A 217 1.71 -13.92 4.92
C GLU A 217 2.93 -13.50 4.08
N ILE A 218 3.17 -14.13 2.92
CA ILE A 218 4.25 -13.76 1.99
C ILE A 218 4.07 -12.32 1.49
N THR A 219 2.83 -11.96 1.13
CA THR A 219 2.55 -10.60 0.66
C THR A 219 2.95 -9.56 1.71
N TRP A 220 2.57 -9.75 2.97
CA TRP A 220 2.94 -8.82 4.03
C TRP A 220 4.43 -8.83 4.33
N GLU A 221 5.04 -10.00 4.43
CA GLU A 221 6.48 -10.17 4.66
C GLU A 221 7.31 -9.34 3.68
N GLN A 222 6.99 -9.46 2.39
CA GLN A 222 7.81 -8.88 1.34
C GLN A 222 7.48 -7.42 1.02
N ASN A 223 6.23 -6.98 1.29
CA ASN A 223 5.77 -5.64 0.91
C ASN A 223 5.77 -4.64 2.07
N SER A 224 5.79 -5.09 3.31
CA SER A 224 5.70 -4.21 4.50
C SER A 224 6.86 -3.22 4.61
N ILE A 225 8.03 -3.57 4.09
CA ILE A 225 9.23 -2.74 4.09
C ILE A 225 9.06 -1.42 3.33
N TYR A 226 8.17 -1.34 2.34
CA TYR A 226 7.89 -0.11 1.59
C TYR A 226 7.02 0.90 2.37
N LYS A 227 6.57 0.53 3.57
CA LYS A 227 5.78 1.40 4.48
C LYS A 227 4.53 2.00 3.84
N ARG A 228 3.89 1.28 2.94
CA ARG A 228 2.57 1.64 2.42
C ARG A 228 1.52 0.71 3.03
N ARG A 229 0.34 1.28 3.31
CA ARG A 229 -0.78 0.42 3.70
C ARG A 229 -1.10 -0.52 2.55
N ILE A 230 -1.27 -1.80 2.89
CA ILE A 230 -1.52 -2.87 1.94
C ILE A 230 -3.03 -3.12 1.89
N PHE A 231 -3.60 -3.09 0.69
CA PHE A 231 -5.01 -3.32 0.39
C PHE A 231 -5.13 -4.37 -0.72
N PRO A 232 -5.07 -5.66 -0.39
CA PRO A 232 -4.99 -6.71 -1.40
C PRO A 232 -6.20 -6.79 -2.32
N VAL A 233 -5.93 -7.17 -3.56
CA VAL A 233 -6.94 -7.61 -4.52
C VAL A 233 -7.01 -9.13 -4.43
N GLY A 234 -8.17 -9.67 -4.07
CA GLY A 234 -8.45 -11.09 -4.14
C GLY A 234 -9.11 -11.45 -5.47
N GLN A 235 -9.05 -12.72 -5.85
CA GLN A 235 -9.65 -13.19 -7.10
C GLN A 235 -11.08 -13.72 -6.90
N THR A 236 -11.91 -13.52 -7.91
CA THR A 236 -13.20 -14.17 -8.11
C THR A 236 -13.29 -14.82 -9.49
N TYR A 237 -12.25 -14.75 -10.28
CA TYR A 237 -12.09 -15.50 -11.53
C TYR A 237 -11.52 -16.92 -11.24
N GLU A 238 -11.65 -17.82 -12.20
CA GLU A 238 -11.23 -19.23 -12.07
C GLU A 238 -11.93 -20.00 -10.94
N ASN A 239 -13.07 -19.50 -10.47
CA ASN A 239 -13.93 -20.14 -9.48
C ASN A 239 -13.22 -20.59 -8.19
N PRO A 240 -12.51 -19.70 -7.48
CA PRO A 240 -12.01 -20.03 -6.17
C PRO A 240 -13.18 -20.41 -5.27
N GLY A 241 -13.04 -21.48 -4.52
CA GLY A 241 -14.14 -21.99 -3.69
C GLY A 241 -14.67 -20.95 -2.71
N ASN A 242 -15.98 -20.96 -2.44
CA ASN A 242 -16.61 -20.04 -1.49
C ASN A 242 -15.95 -20.04 -0.10
N ARG A 243 -15.36 -21.18 0.33
CA ARG A 243 -14.61 -21.27 1.58
C ARG A 243 -13.36 -20.40 1.55
N GLU A 244 -12.67 -20.33 0.43
CA GLU A 244 -11.46 -19.53 0.26
C GLU A 244 -11.80 -18.02 0.23
N LEU A 245 -12.86 -17.62 -0.47
CA LEU A 245 -13.35 -16.23 -0.45
C LEU A 245 -13.69 -15.78 0.97
N LEU A 246 -14.37 -16.62 1.74
CA LEU A 246 -14.68 -16.33 3.14
C LEU A 246 -13.42 -16.30 4.00
N ALA A 247 -12.45 -17.20 3.77
CA ALA A 247 -11.17 -17.22 4.46
C ALA A 247 -10.40 -15.94 4.19
N PHE A 248 -10.28 -15.53 2.92
CA PHE A 248 -9.61 -14.28 2.55
C PHE A 248 -10.22 -13.08 3.28
N ARG A 249 -11.55 -12.93 3.26
CA ARG A 249 -12.25 -11.86 3.99
C ARG A 249 -12.00 -11.89 5.49
N ARG A 250 -11.95 -13.08 6.08
CA ARG A 250 -11.69 -13.24 7.52
C ARG A 250 -10.26 -12.83 7.89
N PHE A 251 -9.27 -13.26 7.10
CA PHE A 251 -7.87 -12.85 7.29
C PHE A 251 -7.69 -11.34 7.09
N MET A 252 -8.38 -10.72 6.12
CA MET A 252 -8.33 -9.27 5.95
C MET A 252 -8.71 -8.50 7.21
N LEU A 253 -9.68 -9.00 7.97
CA LEU A 253 -10.03 -8.40 9.27
C LEU A 253 -8.90 -8.51 10.30
N ASN A 254 -8.11 -9.60 10.27
CA ASN A 254 -6.94 -9.76 11.14
C ASN A 254 -5.81 -8.79 10.75
N PHE A 255 -5.62 -8.54 9.47
CA PHE A 255 -4.66 -7.55 8.96
C PHE A 255 -5.16 -6.09 9.07
N GLY A 256 -6.40 -5.88 9.53
CA GLY A 256 -6.98 -4.54 9.71
C GLY A 256 -7.21 -3.78 8.41
N THR A 257 -7.51 -4.49 7.33
CA THR A 257 -7.74 -3.91 6.01
C THR A 257 -8.98 -4.51 5.34
N ALA A 258 -9.45 -3.87 4.26
CA ALA A 258 -10.55 -4.35 3.45
C ALA A 258 -10.03 -4.93 2.14
N PRO A 259 -10.61 -6.05 1.64
CA PRO A 259 -10.27 -6.60 0.33
C PRO A 259 -10.93 -5.82 -0.80
N SER A 260 -10.36 -5.90 -1.99
CA SER A 260 -11.06 -5.68 -3.25
C SER A 260 -11.01 -6.96 -4.09
N TRP A 261 -11.83 -7.05 -5.15
CA TRP A 261 -12.06 -8.29 -5.88
C TRP A 261 -11.92 -8.08 -7.38
N TRP A 262 -11.11 -8.88 -8.00
CA TRP A 262 -10.98 -9.00 -9.44
C TRP A 262 -11.71 -10.25 -9.92
N SER A 263 -12.76 -10.16 -10.74
CA SER A 263 -13.38 -8.94 -11.25
C SER A 263 -14.91 -9.06 -11.27
N TRP A 264 -15.62 -7.96 -11.52
CA TRP A 264 -17.07 -7.92 -11.60
C TRP A 264 -17.63 -8.91 -12.63
N GLN A 265 -17.01 -8.93 -13.83
CA GLN A 265 -17.48 -9.72 -14.97
C GLN A 265 -17.38 -11.21 -14.74
N GLU A 266 -16.42 -11.63 -13.94
CA GLU A 266 -16.08 -13.04 -13.70
C GLU A 266 -16.68 -13.59 -12.40
N THR A 267 -17.23 -12.70 -11.56
CA THR A 267 -17.86 -13.12 -10.30
C THR A 267 -19.21 -13.76 -10.54
N ASN A 268 -19.32 -15.03 -10.24
CA ASN A 268 -20.56 -15.79 -10.37
C ASN A 268 -21.54 -15.56 -9.19
N SER A 269 -22.77 -16.09 -9.27
CA SER A 269 -23.81 -15.88 -8.26
C SER A 269 -23.47 -16.45 -6.90
N ALA A 270 -22.77 -17.57 -6.83
CA ALA A 270 -22.34 -18.20 -5.57
C ALA A 270 -21.27 -17.35 -4.86
N GLU A 271 -20.33 -16.80 -5.62
CA GLU A 271 -19.30 -15.89 -5.12
C GLU A 271 -19.90 -14.55 -4.67
N TRP A 272 -20.81 -13.95 -5.43
CA TRP A 272 -21.55 -12.79 -4.97
C TRP A 272 -22.26 -13.05 -3.65
N SER A 273 -22.85 -14.25 -3.47
CA SER A 273 -23.44 -14.67 -2.20
C SER A 273 -22.38 -14.74 -1.10
N ALA A 274 -21.20 -15.35 -1.35
CA ALA A 274 -20.10 -15.41 -0.39
C ALA A 274 -19.59 -14.02 0.00
N LEU A 275 -19.48 -13.10 -0.96
CA LEU A 275 -19.06 -11.71 -0.71
C LEU A 275 -20.05 -10.93 0.16
N SER A 276 -21.33 -11.29 0.12
CA SER A 276 -22.40 -10.63 0.89
C SER A 276 -22.44 -11.06 2.37
N LYS A 277 -21.90 -12.23 2.71
CA LYS A 277 -21.98 -12.80 4.08
C LYS A 277 -21.24 -11.92 5.10
N VAL A 278 -21.71 -11.92 6.33
CA VAL A 278 -20.98 -11.36 7.46
C VAL A 278 -19.86 -12.31 7.84
N VAL A 279 -18.66 -11.78 8.02
CA VAL A 279 -17.51 -12.58 8.48
C VAL A 279 -16.91 -11.99 9.75
N ARG A 280 -16.27 -12.86 10.54
CA ARG A 280 -15.53 -12.48 11.75
C ARG A 280 -14.05 -12.81 11.53
N ARG A 281 -13.15 -12.18 12.29
CA ARG A 281 -11.72 -12.50 12.31
C ARG A 281 -11.48 -14.00 12.55
N VAL A 282 -10.37 -14.51 12.01
CA VAL A 282 -9.89 -15.85 12.35
C VAL A 282 -9.46 -15.83 13.83
N PRO A 283 -10.07 -16.66 14.70
CA PRO A 283 -9.73 -16.68 16.12
C PRO A 283 -8.26 -17.06 16.34
N ARG A 284 -7.63 -16.46 17.36
CA ARG A 284 -6.22 -16.74 17.75
C ARG A 284 -5.17 -16.55 16.65
N TYR A 285 -5.56 -16.12 15.43
CA TYR A 285 -4.61 -15.77 14.38
C TYR A 285 -4.07 -14.36 14.62
N ARG A 286 -2.75 -14.25 14.71
CA ARG A 286 -2.04 -12.97 14.67
C ARG A 286 -1.51 -12.75 13.27
N ALA A 287 -1.82 -11.60 12.68
CA ALA A 287 -1.28 -11.23 11.38
C ALA A 287 0.25 -11.21 11.44
N TYR A 288 0.88 -11.75 10.41
CA TYR A 288 2.35 -11.79 10.32
C TYR A 288 2.92 -10.36 10.37
N ALA A 289 3.91 -10.16 11.22
CA ALA A 289 4.55 -8.86 11.47
C ALA A 289 6.04 -8.86 11.13
N GLY A 290 6.55 -9.93 10.51
CA GLY A 290 7.93 -10.01 10.05
C GLY A 290 8.18 -9.23 8.76
N HIS A 291 9.45 -9.16 8.39
CA HIS A 291 9.90 -8.57 7.12
C HIS A 291 10.84 -9.54 6.43
N VAL A 292 10.90 -9.44 5.10
CA VAL A 292 11.83 -10.21 4.29
C VAL A 292 13.26 -10.07 4.83
N ALA A 293 13.98 -11.19 4.88
CA ALA A 293 15.39 -11.16 5.17
C ALA A 293 16.20 -10.89 3.90
N LEU A 294 17.26 -10.08 4.01
CA LEU A 294 18.22 -9.84 2.93
C LEU A 294 19.64 -10.07 3.45
N ASP A 295 20.45 -10.70 2.61
CA ASP A 295 21.84 -10.99 2.93
C ASP A 295 22.75 -10.75 1.71
N ARG A 296 24.04 -10.90 1.93
CA ARG A 296 25.07 -10.76 0.89
C ARG A 296 24.83 -11.75 -0.26
N GLY A 297 24.79 -11.20 -1.47
CA GLY A 297 24.46 -11.94 -2.70
C GLY A 297 23.05 -11.70 -3.20
N ASP A 298 22.13 -11.28 -2.35
CA ASP A 298 20.74 -10.98 -2.77
C ASP A 298 20.71 -9.86 -3.81
N ARG A 299 19.66 -9.92 -4.63
CA ARG A 299 19.44 -8.99 -5.74
C ARG A 299 17.99 -8.57 -5.83
N GLY A 300 17.74 -7.40 -6.42
CA GLY A 300 16.41 -6.93 -6.72
C GLY A 300 16.02 -5.63 -6.06
N ASP A 301 14.77 -5.24 -6.22
CA ASP A 301 14.26 -3.95 -5.75
C ASP A 301 14.27 -3.80 -4.23
N GLN A 302 14.13 -4.91 -3.50
CA GLN A 302 14.24 -4.88 -2.03
C GLN A 302 15.65 -4.47 -1.58
N VAL A 303 16.68 -4.87 -2.33
CA VAL A 303 18.05 -4.41 -2.10
C VAL A 303 18.22 -2.94 -2.53
N VAL A 304 17.61 -2.51 -3.65
CA VAL A 304 17.55 -1.08 -4.01
C VAL A 304 16.94 -0.27 -2.86
N TRP A 305 15.83 -0.76 -2.29
CA TRP A 305 15.17 -0.08 -1.18
C TRP A 305 16.03 0.00 0.08
N LEU A 306 16.75 -1.09 0.42
CA LEU A 306 17.75 -1.10 1.47
C LEU A 306 18.83 -0.05 1.22
N GLN A 307 19.42 -0.04 0.02
CA GLN A 307 20.47 0.92 -0.35
C GLN A 307 20.00 2.37 -0.27
N GLN A 308 18.76 2.68 -0.66
CA GLN A 308 18.17 4.01 -0.51
C GLN A 308 18.09 4.46 0.96
N HIS A 309 17.82 3.55 1.90
CA HIS A 309 17.88 3.84 3.33
C HIS A 309 19.31 4.07 3.82
N LEU A 310 20.26 3.25 3.36
CA LEU A 310 21.67 3.39 3.73
C LEU A 310 22.29 4.69 3.18
N ILE A 311 21.92 5.10 1.96
CA ILE A 311 22.31 6.39 1.38
C ILE A 311 21.76 7.54 2.20
N ALA A 312 20.51 7.46 2.67
CA ALA A 312 19.92 8.46 3.55
C ALA A 312 20.65 8.61 4.90
N LEU A 313 21.40 7.60 5.30
CA LEU A 313 22.27 7.58 6.49
C LEU A 313 23.72 8.05 6.20
N GLY A 314 23.98 8.61 5.02
CA GLY A 314 25.29 9.15 4.65
C GLY A 314 26.25 8.15 4.02
N ASN A 315 25.79 6.93 3.68
CA ASN A 315 26.67 5.99 2.98
C ASN A 315 26.78 6.37 1.50
N SER A 316 28.03 6.55 1.01
CA SER A 316 28.32 6.75 -0.40
C SER A 316 28.25 5.42 -1.14
N MET A 317 27.14 5.20 -1.87
CA MET A 317 26.92 4.01 -2.69
C MET A 317 25.87 4.27 -3.76
N GLU A 318 25.93 3.50 -4.85
CA GLU A 318 24.87 3.49 -5.86
C GLU A 318 23.78 2.46 -5.49
N PRO A 319 22.49 2.75 -5.74
CA PRO A 319 21.40 1.82 -5.49
C PRO A 319 21.31 0.77 -6.61
N THR A 320 22.29 -0.10 -6.68
CA THR A 320 22.47 -1.08 -7.77
C THR A 320 21.49 -2.25 -7.72
N GLY A 321 20.82 -2.46 -6.58
CA GLY A 321 20.00 -3.65 -6.37
C GLY A 321 20.82 -4.93 -6.16
N ILE A 322 22.12 -4.82 -5.90
CA ILE A 322 23.00 -5.96 -5.58
C ILE A 322 23.51 -5.78 -4.16
N PHE A 323 23.23 -6.74 -3.30
CA PHE A 323 23.75 -6.77 -1.94
C PHE A 323 25.23 -7.22 -1.95
N ASN A 324 26.10 -6.30 -2.35
CA ASN A 324 27.53 -6.51 -2.48
C ASN A 324 28.25 -6.24 -1.13
N GLN A 325 29.58 -6.34 -1.14
CA GLN A 325 30.42 -6.12 0.04
C GLN A 325 30.29 -4.70 0.62
N ALA A 326 30.06 -3.68 -0.22
CA ALA A 326 29.86 -2.29 0.26
C ALA A 326 28.53 -2.16 1.02
N THR A 327 27.45 -2.76 0.51
CA THR A 327 26.15 -2.84 1.17
C THR A 327 26.27 -3.60 2.49
N TYR A 328 26.94 -4.76 2.50
CA TYR A 328 27.18 -5.57 3.70
C TYR A 328 27.90 -4.77 4.81
N ARG A 329 28.99 -4.08 4.47
CA ARG A 329 29.72 -3.24 5.43
C ARG A 329 28.85 -2.11 5.97
N ALA A 330 28.03 -1.47 5.12
CA ALA A 330 27.13 -0.40 5.53
C ALA A 330 26.04 -0.92 6.49
N VAL A 331 25.47 -2.10 6.21
CA VAL A 331 24.49 -2.76 7.12
C VAL A 331 25.13 -3.05 8.46
N ARG A 332 26.31 -3.66 8.52
CA ARG A 332 27.02 -3.95 9.77
C ARG A 332 27.28 -2.69 10.59
N ARG A 333 27.76 -1.61 9.96
CA ARG A 333 27.93 -0.31 10.65
C ARG A 333 26.62 0.22 11.20
N PHE A 334 25.55 0.14 10.42
CA PHE A 334 24.23 0.56 10.86
C PHE A 334 23.75 -0.27 12.07
N GLN A 335 23.90 -1.58 12.02
CA GLN A 335 23.53 -2.49 13.11
C GLN A 335 24.27 -2.15 14.39
N ALA A 336 25.60 -2.04 14.33
CA ALA A 336 26.44 -1.66 15.46
C ALA A 336 26.01 -0.31 16.07
N ASN A 337 25.79 0.71 15.23
CA ASN A 337 25.36 2.04 15.66
C ASN A 337 23.93 2.07 16.25
N ARG A 338 23.17 1.00 16.11
CA ARG A 338 21.79 0.86 16.62
C ARG A 338 21.66 -0.19 17.73
N GLY A 339 22.78 -0.70 18.24
CA GLY A 339 22.80 -1.71 19.29
C GLY A 339 22.18 -3.05 18.85
N LEU A 340 22.30 -3.39 17.56
CA LEU A 340 21.88 -4.67 17.00
C LEU A 340 23.12 -5.58 16.82
N THR A 341 22.89 -6.88 16.73
CA THR A 341 23.93 -7.82 16.29
C THR A 341 24.41 -7.41 14.89
N ALA A 342 25.73 -7.13 14.78
CA ALA A 342 26.33 -6.64 13.54
C ALA A 342 26.74 -7.81 12.63
N ASP A 343 25.77 -8.66 12.27
CA ASP A 343 25.94 -9.84 11.44
C ASP A 343 25.91 -9.54 9.93
N GLY A 344 25.37 -8.39 9.55
CA GLY A 344 25.20 -7.96 8.16
C GLY A 344 23.93 -8.47 7.49
N VAL A 345 23.10 -9.25 8.20
CA VAL A 345 21.81 -9.75 7.72
C VAL A 345 20.70 -8.73 8.04
N VAL A 346 19.91 -8.35 7.05
CA VAL A 346 18.81 -7.40 7.23
C VAL A 346 17.52 -8.15 7.52
N GLY A 347 17.41 -8.67 8.74
CA GLY A 347 16.16 -9.28 9.23
C GLY A 347 15.17 -8.26 9.79
N THR A 348 14.07 -8.75 10.38
CA THR A 348 12.96 -7.94 10.92
C THR A 348 13.43 -6.83 11.87
N GLN A 349 14.38 -7.12 12.77
CA GLN A 349 14.88 -6.11 13.71
C GLN A 349 15.62 -4.98 12.99
N THR A 350 16.46 -5.32 12.02
CA THR A 350 17.21 -4.35 11.20
C THR A 350 16.25 -3.49 10.38
N TRP A 351 15.27 -4.10 9.72
CA TRP A 351 14.23 -3.37 8.97
C TRP A 351 13.45 -2.42 9.87
N ASN A 352 13.03 -2.85 11.06
CA ASN A 352 12.29 -2.00 12.00
C ASN A 352 13.08 -0.74 12.41
N ARG A 353 14.40 -0.79 12.42
CA ARG A 353 15.26 0.38 12.67
C ARG A 353 15.47 1.21 11.40
N LEU A 354 15.72 0.60 10.25
CA LEU A 354 15.91 1.26 8.96
C LEU A 354 14.65 2.04 8.55
N MET A 355 13.47 1.46 8.69
CA MET A 355 12.22 2.08 8.33
C MET A 355 11.86 3.33 9.15
N ARG A 356 12.57 3.65 10.22
CA ARG A 356 12.46 4.93 10.93
C ARG A 356 13.16 6.07 10.18
N VAL A 357 14.05 5.73 9.26
CA VAL A 357 14.76 6.67 8.39
C VAL A 357 13.95 6.83 7.11
N ARG A 358 13.76 8.06 6.66
CA ARG A 358 13.14 8.30 5.34
C ARG A 358 14.19 8.01 4.27
N PRO A 359 13.95 7.07 3.34
CA PRO A 359 14.91 6.76 2.29
C PRO A 359 15.05 7.92 1.31
N VAL A 360 16.20 8.00 0.66
CA VAL A 360 16.41 8.97 -0.43
C VAL A 360 15.50 8.63 -1.60
N ARG A 361 15.05 9.67 -2.31
CA ARG A 361 14.43 9.48 -3.60
C ARG A 361 15.50 9.58 -4.70
N VAL A 362 15.81 8.46 -5.30
CA VAL A 362 16.73 8.40 -6.44
C VAL A 362 16.03 8.98 -7.68
N ARG A 363 16.78 9.79 -8.44
CA ARG A 363 16.36 10.21 -9.78
C ARG A 363 16.96 9.25 -10.79
N TRP A 364 16.13 8.38 -11.30
CA TRP A 364 16.55 7.41 -12.29
C TRP A 364 16.67 8.04 -13.67
N SER A 365 17.83 7.90 -14.31
CA SER A 365 18.09 8.38 -15.66
C SER A 365 18.33 7.21 -16.62
N ALA A 366 18.33 7.49 -17.93
CA ALA A 366 18.66 6.49 -18.92
C ALA A 366 20.11 5.96 -18.78
N ALA A 367 21.02 6.74 -18.18
CA ALA A 367 22.40 6.33 -17.90
C ALA A 367 22.48 5.19 -16.88
N HIS A 368 21.55 5.11 -15.91
CA HIS A 368 21.44 3.99 -14.97
C HIS A 368 21.10 2.66 -15.67
N ARG A 369 20.69 2.67 -16.95
CA ARG A 369 20.48 1.44 -17.74
C ARG A 369 21.77 0.74 -18.15
N ARG A 370 22.93 1.43 -18.15
CA ARG A 370 24.22 0.86 -18.61
C ARG A 370 24.93 0.06 -17.53
N SER A 371 24.74 0.39 -16.27
CA SER A 371 25.00 -0.52 -15.19
C SER A 371 23.82 -1.49 -15.13
N ARG A 372 23.92 -2.66 -15.79
CA ARG A 372 22.88 -3.70 -15.71
C ARG A 372 22.49 -3.89 -14.25
N PRO A 373 21.43 -3.24 -13.74
CA PRO A 373 20.91 -3.59 -12.43
C PRO A 373 20.08 -4.84 -12.68
N ILE A 374 20.33 -5.85 -11.92
CA ILE A 374 19.48 -7.02 -11.83
C ILE A 374 19.61 -7.90 -13.07
N GLY A 375 20.72 -8.62 -13.12
CA GLY A 375 20.88 -9.72 -14.06
C GLY A 375 19.76 -10.72 -13.87
N ALA A 376 19.02 -10.99 -14.93
CA ALA A 376 18.34 -12.23 -15.13
C ALA A 376 19.41 -13.34 -15.17
N SER A 377 19.87 -13.78 -14.00
CA SER A 377 20.51 -15.06 -13.80
C SER A 377 19.47 -15.87 -13.05
N ALA A 378 18.80 -16.74 -13.78
CA ALA A 378 18.00 -17.79 -13.22
C ALA A 378 18.83 -18.55 -12.18
N SER A 379 18.64 -18.24 -10.90
CA SER A 379 18.87 -19.23 -9.87
C SER A 379 17.78 -20.27 -10.08
N SER A 380 18.21 -21.45 -10.45
CA SER A 380 17.38 -22.65 -10.60
C SER A 380 16.79 -23.06 -9.23
N VAL A 381 15.82 -22.33 -8.77
CA VAL A 381 14.75 -22.86 -7.96
C VAL A 381 13.63 -23.05 -8.96
N THR A 382 13.47 -24.26 -9.41
CA THR A 382 12.31 -24.70 -10.21
C THR A 382 11.07 -24.32 -9.42
N PRO A 383 10.30 -23.29 -9.83
CA PRO A 383 8.94 -23.15 -9.35
C PRO A 383 8.17 -24.30 -9.99
N SER A 384 7.43 -25.03 -9.21
CA SER A 384 6.34 -25.83 -9.74
C SER A 384 5.38 -24.89 -10.47
N ALA A 385 5.40 -24.96 -11.78
CA ALA A 385 4.74 -24.16 -12.80
C ALA A 385 5.24 -22.69 -12.91
N PRO A 386 5.71 -22.25 -14.09
CA PRO A 386 5.90 -20.85 -14.37
C PRO A 386 4.53 -20.18 -14.29
N LEU A 387 4.42 -19.12 -13.49
CA LEU A 387 3.45 -18.09 -13.77
C LEU A 387 3.87 -17.55 -15.15
N SER A 388 3.32 -18.14 -16.20
CA SER A 388 3.53 -17.70 -17.55
C SER A 388 3.09 -16.24 -17.61
N ALA A 389 3.82 -15.46 -18.39
CA ALA A 389 3.39 -14.14 -18.85
C ALA A 389 1.99 -14.18 -19.56
N ASP A 390 1.35 -15.29 -19.51
CA ASP A 390 0.04 -15.67 -20.03
C ASP A 390 -1.02 -15.74 -18.92
N LEU A 391 -1.07 -14.75 -18.02
CA LEU A 391 -2.36 -14.47 -17.38
C LEU A 391 -3.33 -14.16 -18.52
N PRO A 392 -4.52 -14.82 -18.60
CA PRO A 392 -5.42 -14.72 -19.75
C PRO A 392 -5.91 -13.31 -20.09
N MET A 393 -5.42 -12.29 -19.40
CA MET A 393 -5.82 -10.90 -19.52
C MET A 393 -5.24 -10.14 -20.71
N VAL A 394 -4.20 -10.63 -21.40
CA VAL A 394 -3.47 -9.79 -22.36
C VAL A 394 -3.65 -10.21 -23.82
N ARG A 395 -4.07 -11.44 -24.12
CA ARG A 395 -4.03 -11.95 -25.51
C ARG A 395 -5.33 -11.87 -26.32
N ASN A 396 -6.49 -11.64 -25.73
CA ASN A 396 -7.75 -11.73 -26.50
C ASN A 396 -8.31 -10.43 -27.10
N GLU A 397 -7.61 -9.29 -27.07
CA GLU A 397 -8.19 -8.01 -27.51
C GLU A 397 -7.56 -7.32 -28.71
N LEU A 398 -6.58 -7.91 -29.39
CA LEU A 398 -6.10 -7.33 -30.66
C LEU A 398 -6.87 -7.81 -31.90
N ALA A 399 -7.80 -8.76 -31.76
CA ALA A 399 -8.54 -9.32 -32.88
C ALA A 399 -9.94 -8.72 -33.09
N GLY A 400 -10.46 -7.90 -32.17
CA GLY A 400 -11.86 -7.41 -32.18
C GLY A 400 -12.11 -5.95 -32.62
N ALA A 401 -11.07 -5.18 -32.91
CA ALA A 401 -11.23 -3.74 -33.23
C ALA A 401 -11.06 -3.45 -34.74
N LYS A 402 -11.59 -4.30 -35.60
CA LYS A 402 -11.86 -3.97 -37.01
C LYS A 402 -13.26 -4.49 -37.36
N LYS A 403 -14.24 -3.67 -37.08
CA LYS A 403 -15.46 -3.43 -37.88
C LYS A 403 -16.15 -2.18 -37.36
#